data_3f193315a7018c782cd9b76aa9c8ed90
#
_entry.id   3f193315a7018c782cd9b76aa9c8ed90
#
_cell.length_a   1.000
_cell.length_b   1.000
_cell.length_c   1.000
_cell.angle_alpha   90.00
_cell.angle_beta   90.00
_cell.angle_gamma   90.00
#
_symmetry.space_group_name_H-M   'P 1'
#
loop_
_entity.id
_entity.type
_entity.pdbx_description
1 polymer ?
#
loop_
_entity_poly.entity_id
_entity_poly.type
_entity_poly.pdbx_seq_one_letter_code
_entity_poly.pdbx_strand_id
1 'polypeptide(L)'
;MGIVEQDHVVGAESEGGITSSYSVDEGVVLKVAYSFFGSIYDEREKQAAWAAMQQDSLTMGPQVAAFQNEFAAMCGTKHAFAVTNCTTAMHVCTQVFGIRPGDEVIVTPNTFIATTLVILKEGGVPVYADIDPRTFNISPAEIEKKVTPKTKAIYVVHYGGQMCDMDPIMEIARKHGLLVLEDCAHTPGATYKGSKAGTIGDVGCFSFHSLKNMTTCGEGGMITTNRDDFVEPISKLRCMNVRDWENQTDYWVPSHFDVDDIRGYWGNNYRMNEIQAAVGRVQLTRLPDLNARRQELGRKINEGISGIKGITPVYEDPNCEHIYHLYTLCVEEEELGASRDDFLRVLYREEGVQGILHYQPTYHFSGLKKLGYADHICPVAEKFFYHREMNLPMHPRLTDQEIADTIQGVRNAAEKVRGKGF
;
A
#
# COMPACT_ATOMS: atom_id res chain seq x y z
N MET A 1 -40.89 7.65 33.21
CA MET A 1 -40.75 7.13 31.84
C MET A 1 -39.51 6.28 31.79
N GLY A 2 -39.71 4.98 31.71
CA GLY A 2 -38.71 3.99 32.05
C GLY A 2 -37.65 3.84 30.98
N ILE A 3 -36.40 3.70 31.41
CA ILE A 3 -35.27 3.22 30.64
C ILE A 3 -35.34 1.69 30.69
N VAL A 4 -35.47 1.08 29.53
CA VAL A 4 -35.40 -0.39 29.37
C VAL A 4 -33.92 -0.77 29.35
N GLU A 5 -33.44 -1.42 30.39
CA GLU A 5 -32.19 -2.16 30.42
C GLU A 5 -32.31 -3.36 29.49
N GLN A 6 -31.48 -3.41 28.46
CA GLN A 6 -31.24 -4.63 27.70
C GLN A 6 -29.99 -5.30 28.26
N ASP A 7 -30.19 -6.42 28.93
CA ASP A 7 -29.13 -7.32 29.35
C ASP A 7 -28.41 -7.90 28.12
N HIS A 8 -27.19 -7.43 27.87
CA HIS A 8 -26.27 -8.12 26.99
C HIS A 8 -25.53 -9.21 27.79
N VAL A 9 -25.89 -10.44 27.53
CA VAL A 9 -25.16 -11.62 27.97
C VAL A 9 -23.76 -11.56 27.39
N VAL A 10 -22.76 -11.28 28.22
CA VAL A 10 -21.34 -11.38 27.89
C VAL A 10 -20.99 -12.86 27.87
N GLY A 11 -20.89 -13.44 26.69
CA GLY A 11 -20.34 -14.77 26.46
C GLY A 11 -18.83 -14.79 26.65
N ALA A 12 -18.35 -15.86 27.21
CA ALA A 12 -17.01 -16.18 27.68
C ALA A 12 -15.83 -15.57 26.92
N GLU A 13 -14.91 -15.05 27.72
CA GLU A 13 -13.56 -14.61 27.30
C GLU A 13 -12.81 -15.77 26.62
N SER A 14 -12.53 -15.63 25.32
CA SER A 14 -11.48 -16.37 24.64
C SER A 14 -10.25 -15.46 24.53
N GLU A 15 -9.15 -15.90 25.07
CA GLU A 15 -7.86 -15.21 25.01
C GLU A 15 -7.52 -14.80 23.56
N GLY A 16 -7.46 -13.49 23.32
CA GLY A 16 -6.59 -12.86 22.33
C GLY A 16 -6.86 -13.07 20.83
N GLY A 17 -8.02 -13.54 20.40
CA GLY A 17 -8.34 -13.66 18.97
C GLY A 17 -9.07 -12.43 18.42
N ILE A 18 -8.48 -11.74 17.45
CA ILE A 18 -9.17 -10.70 16.67
C ILE A 18 -10.22 -11.40 15.81
N THR A 19 -11.49 -11.34 16.21
CA THR A 19 -12.59 -11.81 15.36
C THR A 19 -12.75 -10.87 14.16
N SER A 20 -12.48 -11.35 12.96
CA SER A 20 -12.77 -10.63 11.73
C SER A 20 -14.30 -10.49 11.59
N SER A 21 -14.78 -9.28 11.30
CA SER A 21 -16.20 -8.96 11.14
C SER A 21 -16.82 -9.45 9.81
N TYR A 22 -16.12 -10.31 9.08
CA TYR A 22 -16.65 -10.93 7.86
C TYR A 22 -17.29 -12.27 8.21
N SER A 23 -18.56 -12.44 7.82
CA SER A 23 -19.25 -13.72 7.95
C SER A 23 -18.50 -14.77 7.12
N VAL A 24 -18.03 -15.81 7.79
CA VAL A 24 -17.58 -17.04 7.14
C VAL A 24 -18.84 -17.77 6.66
N ASP A 25 -18.82 -18.35 5.45
CA ASP A 25 -19.94 -19.13 4.94
C ASP A 25 -20.32 -20.22 5.97
N GLU A 26 -21.61 -20.44 6.19
CA GLU A 26 -22.09 -21.46 7.13
C GLU A 26 -21.45 -22.82 6.82
N GLY A 27 -20.83 -23.43 7.84
CA GLY A 27 -20.18 -24.73 7.74
C GLY A 27 -18.71 -24.72 7.28
N VAL A 28 -18.12 -23.58 6.95
CA VAL A 28 -16.68 -23.47 6.65
C VAL A 28 -15.88 -23.26 7.93
N VAL A 29 -14.90 -24.13 8.17
CA VAL A 29 -13.94 -23.98 9.27
C VAL A 29 -12.62 -23.49 8.70
N LEU A 30 -12.27 -22.24 9.00
CA LEU A 30 -11.00 -21.67 8.55
C LEU A 30 -9.84 -22.16 9.44
N LYS A 31 -8.83 -22.75 8.81
CA LYS A 31 -7.52 -23.05 9.41
C LYS A 31 -6.61 -21.82 9.35
N VAL A 32 -6.68 -21.08 8.22
CA VAL A 32 -5.89 -19.88 7.98
C VAL A 32 -6.79 -18.79 7.41
N ALA A 33 -7.11 -17.80 8.25
CA ALA A 33 -7.94 -16.68 7.87
C ALA A 33 -7.08 -15.54 7.30
N TYR A 34 -7.65 -14.75 6.39
CA TYR A 34 -7.05 -13.49 5.97
C TYR A 34 -7.13 -12.47 7.11
N SER A 35 -6.01 -11.82 7.41
CA SER A 35 -5.95 -10.85 8.49
C SER A 35 -6.10 -9.41 7.99
N PHE A 36 -6.93 -8.62 8.69
CA PHE A 36 -7.07 -7.18 8.49
C PHE A 36 -6.05 -6.34 9.27
N PHE A 37 -5.05 -6.99 9.85
CA PHE A 37 -3.93 -6.33 10.53
C PHE A 37 -2.61 -6.88 9.98
N GLY A 38 -1.83 -6.02 9.35
CA GLY A 38 -0.60 -6.39 8.63
C GLY A 38 0.67 -6.43 9.49
N SER A 39 0.62 -5.98 10.74
CA SER A 39 1.79 -5.85 11.61
C SER A 39 1.61 -6.60 12.95
N ILE A 40 2.41 -6.26 13.95
CA ILE A 40 2.32 -6.74 15.34
C ILE A 40 2.40 -5.55 16.27
N TYR A 41 1.43 -5.44 17.19
CA TYR A 41 1.50 -4.55 18.34
C TYR A 41 1.79 -5.34 19.61
N ASP A 42 2.59 -4.79 20.49
CA ASP A 42 2.81 -5.28 21.84
C ASP A 42 2.79 -4.12 22.88
N GLU A 43 3.34 -4.32 24.05
CA GLU A 43 3.35 -3.28 25.08
C GLU A 43 4.14 -2.03 24.69
N ARG A 44 5.10 -2.12 23.78
CA ARG A 44 5.90 -0.97 23.33
C ARG A 44 5.03 0.07 22.63
N GLU A 45 4.18 -0.34 21.70
CA GLU A 45 3.24 0.56 20.99
C GLU A 45 2.19 1.14 21.95
N LYS A 46 1.64 0.33 22.86
CA LYS A 46 0.67 0.80 23.86
C LYS A 46 1.27 1.85 24.78
N GLN A 47 2.49 1.61 25.30
CA GLN A 47 3.20 2.54 26.17
C GLN A 47 3.56 3.84 25.43
N ALA A 48 4.00 3.75 24.16
CA ALA A 48 4.29 4.93 23.34
C ALA A 48 3.04 5.78 23.11
N ALA A 49 1.89 5.14 22.79
CA ALA A 49 0.63 5.83 22.63
C ALA A 49 0.19 6.51 23.94
N TRP A 50 0.25 5.77 25.05
CA TRP A 50 -0.08 6.28 26.38
C TRP A 50 0.78 7.48 26.78
N ALA A 51 2.10 7.39 26.58
CA ALA A 51 3.03 8.48 26.88
C ALA A 51 2.76 9.72 26.01
N ALA A 52 2.41 9.52 24.74
CA ALA A 52 2.06 10.63 23.85
C ALA A 52 0.78 11.34 24.30
N MET A 53 -0.21 10.60 24.82
CA MET A 53 -1.45 11.19 25.35
C MET A 53 -1.25 12.10 26.57
N GLN A 54 -0.10 12.01 27.26
CA GLN A 54 0.21 12.86 28.42
C GLN A 54 0.83 14.21 28.03
N GLN A 55 1.03 14.50 26.73
CA GLN A 55 1.61 15.74 26.26
C GLN A 55 0.56 16.86 26.20
N ASP A 56 1.00 18.10 26.38
CA ASP A 56 0.12 19.27 26.33
C ASP A 56 -0.41 19.57 24.92
N SER A 57 0.28 19.10 23.88
CA SER A 57 -0.15 19.23 22.47
C SER A 57 -0.10 17.85 21.77
N LEU A 58 -1.15 17.55 21.03
CA LEU A 58 -1.29 16.28 20.30
C LEU A 58 -1.16 16.49 18.77
N THR A 59 -0.74 17.65 18.33
CA THR A 59 -0.64 18.00 16.89
C THR A 59 0.70 18.63 16.57
N MET A 60 1.40 18.13 15.55
CA MET A 60 2.66 18.70 15.02
C MET A 60 3.74 18.94 16.08
N GLY A 61 3.83 18.08 17.06
CA GLY A 61 4.77 18.18 18.17
C GLY A 61 6.03 17.31 17.98
N PRO A 62 6.72 17.01 19.10
CA PRO A 62 8.02 16.35 19.07
C PRO A 62 7.99 14.90 18.52
N GLN A 63 6.86 14.17 18.69
CA GLN A 63 6.78 12.79 18.15
C GLN A 63 6.71 12.80 16.63
N VAL A 64 5.91 13.71 16.05
CA VAL A 64 5.82 13.87 14.59
C VAL A 64 7.18 14.29 14.03
N ALA A 65 7.85 15.28 14.62
CA ALA A 65 9.17 15.73 14.19
C ALA A 65 10.22 14.61 14.26
N ALA A 66 10.26 13.87 15.36
CA ALA A 66 11.17 12.74 15.52
C ALA A 66 10.87 11.62 14.51
N PHE A 67 9.59 11.27 14.30
CA PHE A 67 9.20 10.23 13.35
C PHE A 67 9.60 10.59 11.91
N GLN A 68 9.43 11.85 11.50
CA GLN A 68 9.89 12.33 10.20
C GLN A 68 11.39 12.14 10.01
N ASN A 69 12.19 12.59 11.00
CA ASN A 69 13.65 12.48 10.95
C ASN A 69 14.13 11.03 10.93
N GLU A 70 13.55 10.18 11.78
CA GLU A 70 13.88 8.76 11.87
C GLU A 70 13.50 8.01 10.59
N PHE A 71 12.34 8.36 9.98
CA PHE A 71 11.90 7.75 8.72
C PHE A 71 12.76 8.19 7.54
N ALA A 72 13.12 9.49 7.46
CA ALA A 72 14.07 9.99 6.48
C ALA A 72 15.42 9.27 6.58
N ALA A 73 15.95 9.12 7.79
CA ALA A 73 17.19 8.37 8.04
C ALA A 73 17.08 6.90 7.64
N MET A 74 15.96 6.23 7.94
CA MET A 74 15.71 4.84 7.55
C MET A 74 15.67 4.69 6.04
N CYS A 75 15.00 5.58 5.32
CA CYS A 75 14.97 5.57 3.86
C CYS A 75 16.30 6.00 3.22
N GLY A 76 17.07 6.88 3.88
CA GLY A 76 18.24 7.54 3.32
C GLY A 76 17.87 8.74 2.43
N THR A 77 16.75 9.41 2.74
CA THR A 77 16.33 10.64 2.09
C THR A 77 16.67 11.88 2.93
N LYS A 78 16.75 13.06 2.29
CA LYS A 78 16.98 14.31 3.00
C LYS A 78 15.78 14.72 3.86
N HIS A 79 14.56 14.51 3.34
CA HIS A 79 13.33 15.02 3.93
C HIS A 79 12.25 13.95 4.01
N ALA A 80 11.47 13.99 5.09
CA ALA A 80 10.24 13.23 5.24
C ALA A 80 9.16 14.10 5.91
N PHE A 81 7.90 13.91 5.49
CA PHE A 81 6.76 14.68 5.98
C PHE A 81 5.61 13.73 6.33
N ALA A 82 5.27 13.67 7.61
CA ALA A 82 4.15 12.85 8.07
C ALA A 82 2.81 13.46 7.67
N VAL A 83 1.89 12.60 7.24
CA VAL A 83 0.54 12.94 6.80
C VAL A 83 -0.48 11.91 7.31
N THR A 84 -1.78 12.20 7.13
CA THR A 84 -2.86 11.35 7.67
C THR A 84 -2.95 9.97 7.04
N ASN A 85 -2.55 9.79 5.77
CA ASN A 85 -2.49 8.51 5.05
C ASN A 85 -1.75 8.65 3.71
N CYS A 86 -1.51 7.53 3.00
CA CYS A 86 -0.82 7.55 1.72
C CYS A 86 -1.59 8.30 0.62
N THR A 87 -2.92 8.25 0.63
CA THR A 87 -3.75 8.98 -0.34
C THR A 87 -3.51 10.48 -0.23
N THR A 88 -3.44 11.01 0.99
CA THR A 88 -3.13 12.43 1.22
C THR A 88 -1.67 12.76 0.92
N ALA A 89 -0.74 11.82 1.13
CA ALA A 89 0.65 11.95 0.69
C ALA A 89 0.73 12.16 -0.84
N MET A 90 0.13 11.25 -1.59
CA MET A 90 0.08 11.34 -3.06
C MET A 90 -0.66 12.59 -3.55
N HIS A 91 -1.75 13.00 -2.87
CA HIS A 91 -2.50 14.21 -3.25
C HIS A 91 -1.63 15.47 -3.11
N VAL A 92 -0.95 15.64 -1.98
CA VAL A 92 0.01 16.75 -1.80
C VAL A 92 1.09 16.72 -2.88
N CYS A 93 1.67 15.55 -3.18
CA CYS A 93 2.69 15.42 -4.23
C CYS A 93 2.13 15.73 -5.62
N THR A 94 0.87 15.36 -5.92
CA THR A 94 0.20 15.72 -7.18
C THR A 94 0.08 17.24 -7.33
N GLN A 95 -0.24 17.96 -6.26
CA GLN A 95 -0.26 19.42 -6.24
C GLN A 95 1.15 20.03 -6.37
N VAL A 96 2.15 19.46 -5.69
CA VAL A 96 3.57 19.87 -5.82
C VAL A 96 4.09 19.68 -7.24
N PHE A 97 3.70 18.61 -7.92
CA PHE A 97 4.03 18.35 -9.33
C PHE A 97 3.32 19.32 -10.29
N GLY A 98 2.36 20.09 -9.80
CA GLY A 98 1.64 21.09 -10.58
C GLY A 98 0.65 20.48 -11.59
N ILE A 99 0.11 19.30 -11.31
CA ILE A 99 -0.88 18.66 -12.17
C ILE A 99 -2.15 19.50 -12.26
N ARG A 100 -2.61 19.78 -13.48
CA ARG A 100 -3.75 20.63 -13.81
C ARG A 100 -4.75 19.92 -14.71
N PRO A 101 -5.96 20.46 -14.87
CA PRO A 101 -6.93 19.93 -15.81
C PRO A 101 -6.36 19.73 -17.20
N GLY A 102 -6.40 18.48 -17.68
CA GLY A 102 -5.91 18.08 -19.00
C GLY A 102 -4.45 17.62 -19.05
N ASP A 103 -3.67 17.77 -17.97
CA ASP A 103 -2.36 17.14 -17.85
C ASP A 103 -2.50 15.62 -17.72
N GLU A 104 -1.65 14.88 -18.40
CA GLU A 104 -1.64 13.42 -18.38
C GLU A 104 -0.64 12.90 -17.36
N VAL A 105 -1.06 11.90 -16.58
CA VAL A 105 -0.21 11.17 -15.65
C VAL A 105 -0.26 9.69 -15.98
N ILE A 106 0.89 9.11 -16.32
CA ILE A 106 0.99 7.67 -16.59
C ILE A 106 0.94 6.91 -15.28
N VAL A 107 0.06 5.90 -15.20
CA VAL A 107 -0.18 5.11 -13.98
C VAL A 107 -0.48 3.65 -14.32
N THR A 108 -0.19 2.73 -13.38
CA THR A 108 -0.58 1.32 -13.50
C THR A 108 -2.08 1.14 -13.25
N PRO A 109 -2.77 0.22 -13.94
CA PRO A 109 -4.13 -0.18 -13.57
C PRO A 109 -4.18 -1.09 -12.34
N ASN A 110 -3.07 -1.80 -12.04
CA ASN A 110 -2.95 -2.76 -10.93
C ASN A 110 -2.53 -2.05 -9.65
N THR A 111 -3.48 -1.35 -9.04
CA THR A 111 -3.26 -0.57 -7.82
C THR A 111 -4.55 -0.39 -7.05
N PHE A 112 -4.42 -0.04 -5.76
CA PHE A 112 -5.55 0.53 -5.02
C PHE A 112 -5.97 1.86 -5.68
N ILE A 113 -7.27 2.11 -5.74
CA ILE A 113 -7.85 3.25 -6.48
C ILE A 113 -7.27 4.62 -6.10
N ALA A 114 -6.68 4.76 -4.92
CA ALA A 114 -6.12 6.03 -4.42
C ALA A 114 -5.12 6.65 -5.38
N THR A 115 -4.24 5.86 -6.01
CA THR A 115 -3.22 6.34 -6.94
C THR A 115 -3.82 7.01 -8.18
N THR A 116 -4.95 6.50 -8.67
CA THR A 116 -5.73 7.10 -9.76
C THR A 116 -6.55 8.31 -9.28
N LEU A 117 -7.17 8.21 -8.10
CA LEU A 117 -8.05 9.27 -7.60
C LEU A 117 -7.35 10.60 -7.38
N VAL A 118 -6.09 10.61 -6.92
CA VAL A 118 -5.36 11.86 -6.67
C VAL A 118 -5.07 12.62 -7.97
N ILE A 119 -4.92 11.92 -9.09
CA ILE A 119 -4.79 12.52 -10.42
C ILE A 119 -6.11 13.20 -10.82
N LEU A 120 -7.21 12.46 -10.69
CA LEU A 120 -8.56 12.96 -11.02
C LEU A 120 -8.98 14.15 -10.15
N LYS A 121 -8.57 14.18 -8.87
CA LYS A 121 -8.89 15.29 -7.95
C LYS A 121 -8.34 16.64 -8.42
N GLU A 122 -7.20 16.64 -9.10
CA GLU A 122 -6.62 17.86 -9.68
C GLU A 122 -7.01 18.08 -11.15
N GLY A 123 -7.98 17.30 -11.66
CA GLY A 123 -8.45 17.37 -13.04
C GLY A 123 -7.48 16.77 -14.06
N GLY A 124 -6.42 16.12 -13.59
CA GLY A 124 -5.49 15.38 -14.45
C GLY A 124 -6.15 14.15 -15.08
N VAL A 125 -5.56 13.64 -16.13
CA VAL A 125 -6.02 12.49 -16.91
C VAL A 125 -5.12 11.29 -16.61
N PRO A 126 -5.60 10.24 -15.91
CA PRO A 126 -4.86 8.99 -15.76
C PRO A 126 -4.69 8.30 -17.12
N VAL A 127 -3.45 8.05 -17.51
CA VAL A 127 -3.09 7.31 -18.71
C VAL A 127 -2.53 5.96 -18.30
N TYR A 128 -3.26 4.88 -18.58
CA TYR A 128 -2.88 3.56 -18.09
C TYR A 128 -1.82 2.91 -18.96
N ALA A 129 -0.72 2.49 -18.32
CA ALA A 129 0.31 1.64 -18.90
C ALA A 129 0.21 0.24 -18.28
N ASP A 130 0.27 -0.81 -19.12
CA ASP A 130 0.09 -2.19 -18.70
C ASP A 130 1.25 -2.70 -17.82
N ILE A 131 1.08 -3.84 -17.21
CA ILE A 131 2.02 -4.44 -16.25
C ILE A 131 2.97 -5.45 -16.92
N ASP A 132 4.10 -5.71 -16.28
CA ASP A 132 4.93 -6.88 -16.56
C ASP A 132 4.23 -8.14 -16.01
N PRO A 133 4.08 -9.21 -16.82
CA PRO A 133 3.31 -10.40 -16.43
C PRO A 133 3.96 -11.27 -15.35
N ARG A 134 5.20 -10.97 -14.94
CA ARG A 134 5.93 -11.71 -13.89
C ARG A 134 5.96 -10.98 -12.56
N THR A 135 6.23 -9.65 -12.63
CA THR A 135 6.35 -8.81 -11.42
C THR A 135 5.03 -8.15 -11.03
N PHE A 136 4.08 -8.05 -11.97
CA PHE A 136 2.81 -7.35 -11.86
C PHE A 136 2.93 -5.84 -11.61
N ASN A 137 4.15 -5.34 -11.67
CA ASN A 137 4.50 -3.92 -11.65
C ASN A 137 4.32 -3.30 -13.04
N ILE A 138 4.17 -1.97 -13.08
CA ILE A 138 4.06 -1.24 -14.35
C ILE A 138 5.24 -1.54 -15.27
N SER A 139 4.97 -1.81 -16.54
CA SER A 139 6.00 -2.13 -17.55
C SER A 139 6.65 -0.86 -18.09
N PRO A 140 7.99 -0.71 -18.01
CA PRO A 140 8.69 0.44 -18.62
C PRO A 140 8.42 0.57 -20.11
N ALA A 141 8.33 -0.55 -20.84
CA ALA A 141 8.03 -0.55 -22.27
C ALA A 141 6.62 -0.01 -22.59
N GLU A 142 5.66 -0.27 -21.71
CA GLU A 142 4.31 0.26 -21.83
C GLU A 142 4.24 1.74 -21.42
N ILE A 143 5.05 2.18 -20.46
CA ILE A 143 5.19 3.60 -20.11
C ILE A 143 5.65 4.40 -21.33
N GLU A 144 6.74 4.00 -21.98
CA GLU A 144 7.31 4.71 -23.14
C GLU A 144 6.29 4.89 -24.27
N LYS A 145 5.46 3.88 -24.54
CA LYS A 145 4.39 3.95 -25.56
C LYS A 145 3.29 4.96 -25.24
N LYS A 146 3.12 5.32 -23.98
CA LYS A 146 2.02 6.19 -23.51
C LYS A 146 2.44 7.65 -23.35
N VAL A 147 3.72 7.98 -23.49
CA VAL A 147 4.20 9.36 -23.37
C VAL A 147 3.66 10.22 -24.50
N THR A 148 3.08 11.35 -24.14
CA THR A 148 2.61 12.40 -25.07
C THR A 148 3.14 13.78 -24.66
N PRO A 149 2.99 14.83 -25.47
CA PRO A 149 3.34 16.19 -25.06
C PRO A 149 2.56 16.73 -23.85
N LYS A 150 1.46 16.07 -23.45
CA LYS A 150 0.66 16.41 -22.27
C LYS A 150 1.09 15.67 -21.02
N THR A 151 1.93 14.64 -21.15
CA THR A 151 2.40 13.85 -20.01
C THR A 151 3.28 14.72 -19.10
N LYS A 152 2.98 14.71 -17.81
CA LYS A 152 3.68 15.47 -16.77
C LYS A 152 4.42 14.60 -15.77
N ALA A 153 3.87 13.41 -15.48
CA ALA A 153 4.42 12.54 -14.46
C ALA A 153 4.14 11.06 -14.73
N ILE A 154 4.91 10.23 -14.06
CA ILE A 154 4.73 8.78 -13.96
C ILE A 154 4.50 8.45 -12.49
N TYR A 155 3.38 7.77 -12.18
CA TYR A 155 3.09 7.25 -10.84
C TYR A 155 3.28 5.74 -10.86
N VAL A 156 4.38 5.29 -10.25
CA VAL A 156 4.65 3.86 -10.09
C VAL A 156 4.08 3.35 -8.78
N VAL A 157 3.63 2.11 -8.77
CA VAL A 157 3.20 1.41 -7.56
C VAL A 157 4.05 0.17 -7.41
N HIS A 158 4.75 0.05 -6.30
CA HIS A 158 5.59 -1.10 -5.99
C HIS A 158 4.71 -2.24 -5.45
N TYR A 159 4.13 -3.01 -6.38
CA TYR A 159 3.09 -3.98 -6.05
C TYR A 159 3.59 -5.14 -5.17
N GLY A 160 2.77 -5.53 -4.20
CA GLY A 160 2.93 -6.76 -3.41
C GLY A 160 4.13 -6.79 -2.46
N GLY A 161 5.00 -5.78 -2.48
CA GLY A 161 6.24 -5.74 -1.69
C GLY A 161 7.51 -5.83 -2.52
N GLN A 162 7.39 -5.82 -3.86
CA GLN A 162 8.49 -5.79 -4.82
C GLN A 162 8.52 -4.47 -5.57
N MET A 163 9.69 -3.83 -5.64
CA MET A 163 9.83 -2.58 -6.36
C MET A 163 9.72 -2.77 -7.88
N CYS A 164 9.26 -1.71 -8.56
CA CYS A 164 9.29 -1.62 -10.01
C CYS A 164 10.74 -1.63 -10.53
N ASP A 165 10.93 -1.97 -11.80
CA ASP A 165 12.22 -1.81 -12.49
C ASP A 165 12.49 -0.31 -12.70
N MET A 166 13.09 0.32 -11.70
CA MET A 166 13.19 1.78 -11.63
C MET A 166 14.20 2.38 -12.60
N ASP A 167 15.27 1.67 -12.97
CA ASP A 167 16.30 2.23 -13.86
C ASP A 167 15.73 2.66 -15.22
N PRO A 168 15.04 1.77 -15.98
CA PRO A 168 14.44 2.17 -17.26
C PRO A 168 13.30 3.18 -17.07
N ILE A 169 12.54 3.14 -15.97
CA ILE A 169 11.50 4.13 -15.68
C ILE A 169 12.13 5.52 -15.51
N MET A 170 13.20 5.62 -14.74
CA MET A 170 13.91 6.89 -14.53
C MET A 170 14.64 7.38 -15.80
N GLU A 171 15.06 6.46 -16.68
CA GLU A 171 15.60 6.82 -17.99
C GLU A 171 14.51 7.48 -18.87
N ILE A 172 13.32 6.88 -18.95
CA ILE A 172 12.16 7.45 -19.64
C ILE A 172 11.79 8.81 -19.05
N ALA A 173 11.71 8.92 -17.73
CA ALA A 173 11.37 10.17 -17.06
C ALA A 173 12.35 11.29 -17.42
N ARG A 174 13.65 11.02 -17.36
CA ARG A 174 14.70 11.98 -17.72
C ARG A 174 14.64 12.38 -19.21
N LYS A 175 14.44 11.42 -20.11
CA LYS A 175 14.33 11.64 -21.55
C LYS A 175 13.20 12.60 -21.90
N HIS A 176 12.08 12.50 -21.22
CA HIS A 176 10.87 13.27 -21.49
C HIS A 176 10.62 14.42 -20.51
N GLY A 177 11.48 14.64 -19.51
CA GLY A 177 11.34 15.69 -18.49
C GLY A 177 10.15 15.47 -17.57
N LEU A 178 9.84 14.21 -17.22
CA LEU A 178 8.70 13.83 -16.40
C LEU A 178 9.11 13.70 -14.93
N LEU A 179 8.17 14.01 -14.03
CA LEU A 179 8.32 13.76 -12.60
C LEU A 179 7.89 12.33 -12.24
N VAL A 180 8.51 11.73 -11.22
CA VAL A 180 8.21 10.36 -10.80
C VAL A 180 7.76 10.32 -9.35
N LEU A 181 6.55 9.80 -9.10
CA LEU A 181 6.03 9.48 -7.79
C LEU A 181 6.10 7.97 -7.58
N GLU A 182 6.74 7.55 -6.47
CA GLU A 182 6.73 6.17 -6.00
C GLU A 182 5.61 5.98 -4.98
N ASP A 183 4.56 5.22 -5.31
CA ASP A 183 3.60 4.70 -4.33
C ASP A 183 4.24 3.50 -3.62
N CYS A 184 4.77 3.76 -2.45
CA CYS A 184 5.48 2.83 -1.58
C CYS A 184 4.57 2.20 -0.52
N ALA A 185 3.23 2.25 -0.70
CA ALA A 185 2.30 1.73 0.29
C ALA A 185 2.52 0.24 0.62
N HIS A 186 3.16 -0.53 -0.26
CA HIS A 186 3.47 -1.95 -0.06
C HIS A 186 4.95 -2.22 0.22
N THR A 187 5.81 -1.19 0.24
CA THR A 187 7.27 -1.39 0.23
C THR A 187 8.07 -0.61 1.29
N PRO A 188 7.56 -0.39 2.53
CA PRO A 188 8.38 0.25 3.55
C PRO A 188 9.59 -0.65 3.87
N GLY A 189 10.79 -0.18 3.52
CA GLY A 189 12.05 -0.88 3.74
C GLY A 189 12.51 -1.82 2.62
N ALA A 190 11.73 -2.03 1.55
CA ALA A 190 12.17 -2.76 0.36
C ALA A 190 13.30 -2.04 -0.37
N THR A 191 14.09 -2.78 -1.17
CA THR A 191 15.17 -2.20 -1.95
C THR A 191 15.13 -2.66 -3.42
N TYR A 192 15.63 -1.78 -4.30
CA TYR A 192 15.95 -2.07 -5.69
C TYR A 192 17.41 -1.71 -5.94
N LYS A 193 18.25 -2.69 -6.28
CA LYS A 193 19.72 -2.52 -6.45
C LYS A 193 20.38 -1.78 -5.29
N GLY A 194 19.91 -2.06 -4.05
CA GLY A 194 20.40 -1.45 -2.82
C GLY A 194 19.81 -0.08 -2.48
N SER A 195 19.09 0.59 -3.37
CA SER A 195 18.34 1.83 -3.09
C SER A 195 16.98 1.51 -2.50
N LYS A 196 16.60 2.19 -1.41
CA LYS A 196 15.32 1.93 -0.75
C LYS A 196 14.15 2.54 -1.51
N ALA A 197 12.98 1.92 -1.37
CA ALA A 197 11.73 2.46 -1.88
C ALA A 197 11.50 3.90 -1.39
N GLY A 198 10.98 4.76 -2.25
CA GLY A 198 10.72 6.17 -1.99
C GLY A 198 11.96 7.07 -2.05
N THR A 199 13.07 6.59 -2.64
CA THR A 199 14.32 7.36 -2.75
C THR A 199 14.81 7.57 -4.20
N ILE A 200 14.19 6.89 -5.16
CA ILE A 200 14.66 6.84 -6.55
C ILE A 200 13.91 7.86 -7.43
N GLY A 201 12.60 7.98 -7.25
CA GLY A 201 11.79 9.01 -7.88
C GLY A 201 11.98 10.40 -7.26
N ASP A 202 11.17 11.36 -7.69
CA ASP A 202 11.17 12.70 -7.11
C ASP A 202 10.56 12.74 -5.71
N VAL A 203 9.55 11.89 -5.46
CA VAL A 203 8.88 11.72 -4.16
C VAL A 203 8.52 10.25 -3.93
N GLY A 204 8.55 9.82 -2.66
CA GLY A 204 7.98 8.55 -2.20
C GLY A 204 6.78 8.78 -1.28
N CYS A 205 5.74 7.98 -1.42
CA CYS A 205 4.50 8.08 -0.63
C CYS A 205 4.23 6.74 0.07
N PHE A 206 4.19 6.75 1.40
CA PHE A 206 4.06 5.55 2.23
C PHE A 206 2.71 5.50 2.94
N SER A 207 2.23 4.29 3.21
CA SER A 207 1.02 4.01 3.97
C SER A 207 1.33 3.30 5.28
N PHE A 208 0.70 3.76 6.34
CA PHE A 208 0.71 3.12 7.65
C PHE A 208 -0.69 2.67 8.07
N HIS A 209 -1.53 2.34 7.07
CA HIS A 209 -2.84 1.73 7.29
C HIS A 209 -2.71 0.38 8.01
N SER A 210 -3.77 -0.07 8.73
CA SER A 210 -3.80 -1.32 9.50
C SER A 210 -3.26 -2.55 8.76
N LEU A 211 -3.51 -2.65 7.44
CA LEU A 211 -3.08 -3.78 6.62
C LEU A 211 -1.60 -3.75 6.23
N LYS A 212 -0.89 -2.62 6.43
CA LYS A 212 0.48 -2.44 5.93
C LYS A 212 1.53 -3.10 6.85
N ASN A 213 2.75 -3.26 6.33
CA ASN A 213 3.86 -3.91 7.02
C ASN A 213 4.25 -3.19 8.32
N MET A 214 4.02 -1.89 8.40
CA MET A 214 3.99 -1.11 9.64
C MET A 214 2.74 -0.23 9.66
N THR A 215 2.24 0.10 10.84
CA THR A 215 0.98 0.85 10.99
C THR A 215 1.04 1.85 12.15
N THR A 216 0.23 2.91 12.07
CA THR A 216 0.14 3.99 13.07
C THR A 216 -1.29 4.14 13.57
N CYS A 217 -1.74 3.16 14.38
CA CYS A 217 -3.11 3.12 14.95
C CYS A 217 -4.24 3.15 13.91
N GLY A 218 -4.05 2.45 12.79
CA GLY A 218 -5.10 2.28 11.79
C GLY A 218 -4.90 3.09 10.52
N GLU A 219 -4.46 4.34 10.63
CA GLU A 219 -4.18 5.23 9.50
C GLU A 219 -2.86 5.98 9.73
N GLY A 220 -2.22 6.38 8.66
CA GLY A 220 -1.02 7.19 8.63
C GLY A 220 -0.33 7.15 7.28
N GLY A 221 0.53 8.12 7.03
CA GLY A 221 1.34 8.18 5.81
C GLY A 221 2.59 9.02 5.98
N MET A 222 3.49 8.91 5.00
CA MET A 222 4.73 9.69 4.94
C MET A 222 5.03 10.05 3.49
N ILE A 223 5.51 11.25 3.27
CA ILE A 223 6.14 11.68 2.01
C ILE A 223 7.64 11.70 2.23
N THR A 224 8.43 11.16 1.31
CA THR A 224 9.90 11.29 1.29
C THR A 224 10.34 12.00 0.03
N THR A 225 11.43 12.79 0.12
CA THR A 225 12.03 13.43 -1.05
C THR A 225 13.48 13.84 -0.78
N ASN A 226 14.27 13.90 -1.87
CA ASN A 226 15.61 14.49 -1.89
C ASN A 226 15.60 15.91 -2.51
N ARG A 227 14.44 16.39 -2.96
CA ARG A 227 14.22 17.66 -3.63
C ARG A 227 14.02 18.79 -2.61
N ASP A 228 15.01 19.66 -2.47
CA ASP A 228 14.95 20.81 -1.56
C ASP A 228 13.87 21.83 -2.00
N ASP A 229 13.59 21.94 -3.30
CA ASP A 229 12.54 22.80 -3.86
C ASP A 229 11.10 22.31 -3.60
N PHE A 230 10.94 21.08 -3.09
CA PHE A 230 9.64 20.52 -2.70
C PHE A 230 9.33 20.68 -1.22
N VAL A 231 10.31 21.02 -0.39
CA VAL A 231 10.18 21.11 1.08
C VAL A 231 9.10 22.08 1.50
N GLU A 232 9.19 23.32 1.05
CA GLU A 232 8.23 24.37 1.37
C GLU A 232 6.82 24.05 0.84
N PRO A 233 6.65 23.70 -0.46
CA PRO A 233 5.33 23.32 -0.97
C PRO A 233 4.69 22.15 -0.21
N ILE A 234 5.42 21.06 0.07
CA ILE A 234 4.88 19.92 0.82
C ILE A 234 4.46 20.34 2.23
N SER A 235 5.33 21.07 2.94
CA SER A 235 5.06 21.51 4.31
C SER A 235 3.79 22.35 4.40
N LYS A 236 3.63 23.30 3.49
CA LYS A 236 2.48 24.22 3.47
C LYS A 236 1.20 23.56 2.97
N LEU A 237 1.24 22.82 1.84
CA LEU A 237 0.06 22.18 1.26
C LEU A 237 -0.58 21.14 2.19
N ARG A 238 0.20 20.43 3.00
CA ARG A 238 -0.34 19.51 4.01
C ARG A 238 -0.91 20.22 5.24
N CYS A 239 -0.60 21.50 5.45
CA CYS A 239 -0.90 22.28 6.65
C CYS A 239 -1.59 23.62 6.35
N MET A 240 -2.60 23.61 5.46
CA MET A 240 -3.50 24.74 5.17
C MET A 240 -2.81 25.99 4.56
N ASN A 241 -1.59 25.88 4.03
CA ASN A 241 -0.80 27.00 3.49
C ASN A 241 -0.58 28.16 4.48
N VAL A 242 -0.63 27.89 5.79
CA VAL A 242 -0.37 28.92 6.80
C VAL A 242 1.11 29.34 6.73
N ARG A 243 1.36 30.62 6.56
CA ARG A 243 2.71 31.19 6.64
C ARG A 243 3.17 31.21 8.10
N ASP A 244 4.45 30.92 8.29
CA ASP A 244 5.17 31.08 9.56
C ASP A 244 4.60 30.30 10.75
N TRP A 245 3.76 29.28 10.50
CA TRP A 245 3.22 28.43 11.57
C TRP A 245 4.31 27.84 12.47
N GLU A 246 5.44 27.44 11.90
CA GLU A 246 6.54 26.80 12.62
C GLU A 246 7.39 27.79 13.44
N ASN A 247 7.30 29.10 13.16
CA ASN A 247 8.10 30.17 13.77
C ASN A 247 7.29 31.08 14.71
N GLN A 248 6.03 30.75 15.01
CA GLN A 248 5.21 31.54 15.92
C GLN A 248 5.60 31.30 17.38
N THR A 249 6.30 32.25 17.99
CA THR A 249 6.64 32.21 19.41
C THR A 249 5.49 32.70 20.30
N ASP A 250 4.64 33.57 19.78
CA ASP A 250 3.62 34.31 20.53
C ASP A 250 2.24 34.16 19.87
N TYR A 251 1.79 32.91 19.66
CA TYR A 251 0.54 32.59 18.93
C TYR A 251 -0.75 33.09 19.60
N TRP A 252 -0.69 33.47 20.89
CA TRP A 252 -1.79 34.10 21.65
C TRP A 252 -1.88 35.64 21.41
N VAL A 253 -0.86 36.24 20.89
CA VAL A 253 -0.93 37.63 20.43
C VAL A 253 -1.69 37.61 19.10
N PRO A 254 -2.64 38.52 18.83
CA PRO A 254 -3.27 38.59 17.53
C PRO A 254 -2.21 38.72 16.43
N SER A 255 -1.79 37.60 15.93
CA SER A 255 -0.84 37.53 14.81
C SER A 255 -1.66 37.49 13.53
N HIS A 256 -1.21 38.16 12.54
CA HIS A 256 -1.81 38.11 11.23
C HIS A 256 -1.45 36.77 10.61
N PHE A 257 -2.37 35.81 10.73
CA PHE A 257 -2.29 34.58 9.92
C PHE A 257 -2.44 34.98 8.46
N ASP A 258 -1.39 34.75 7.70
CA ASP A 258 -1.45 34.88 6.26
C ASP A 258 -1.53 33.51 5.62
N VAL A 259 -2.55 33.32 4.78
CA VAL A 259 -2.78 32.10 4.02
C VAL A 259 -2.77 32.48 2.56
N ASP A 260 -1.83 31.94 1.81
CA ASP A 260 -1.70 32.19 0.39
C ASP A 260 -1.71 30.87 -0.38
N ASP A 261 -2.11 30.91 -1.64
CA ASP A 261 -2.02 29.73 -2.48
C ASP A 261 -0.55 29.39 -2.82
N ILE A 262 -0.27 28.12 -3.06
CA ILE A 262 0.99 27.67 -3.61
C ILE A 262 0.76 27.20 -5.05
N ARG A 263 1.24 28.01 -6.00
CA ARG A 263 1.09 27.75 -7.43
C ARG A 263 -0.38 27.55 -7.84
N GLY A 264 -1.32 28.25 -7.19
CA GLY A 264 -2.76 28.14 -7.40
C GLY A 264 -3.43 26.95 -6.70
N TYR A 265 -2.77 26.32 -5.73
CA TYR A 265 -3.36 25.27 -4.90
C TYR A 265 -3.57 25.78 -3.47
N TRP A 266 -4.76 25.53 -2.94
CA TRP A 266 -5.08 25.77 -1.54
C TRP A 266 -4.65 24.60 -0.69
N GLY A 267 -4.14 24.88 0.51
CA GLY A 267 -3.64 23.87 1.43
C GLY A 267 -4.72 23.00 2.04
N ASN A 268 -4.29 21.82 2.49
CA ASN A 268 -5.14 20.82 3.11
C ASN A 268 -4.80 20.65 4.60
N ASN A 269 -5.70 20.07 5.38
CA ASN A 269 -5.42 19.65 6.75
C ASN A 269 -5.13 18.14 6.78
N TYR A 270 -3.89 17.77 6.44
CA TYR A 270 -3.44 16.38 6.34
C TYR A 270 -2.38 16.02 7.38
N ARG A 271 -2.39 16.69 8.51
CA ARG A 271 -1.40 16.52 9.59
C ARG A 271 -1.61 15.21 10.34
N MET A 272 -0.51 14.49 10.57
CA MET A 272 -0.49 13.35 11.50
C MET A 272 -0.52 13.87 12.94
N ASN A 273 -1.15 13.13 13.86
CA ASN A 273 -1.14 13.45 15.27
C ASN A 273 0.04 12.78 16.02
N GLU A 274 0.31 13.24 17.24
CA GLU A 274 1.42 12.78 18.07
C GLU A 274 1.31 11.31 18.49
N ILE A 275 0.10 10.82 18.73
CA ILE A 275 -0.13 9.41 19.13
C ILE A 275 0.24 8.47 17.98
N GLN A 276 -0.23 8.79 16.78
CA GLN A 276 0.13 8.03 15.57
C GLN A 276 1.64 8.03 15.34
N ALA A 277 2.28 9.19 15.47
CA ALA A 277 3.72 9.32 15.29
C ALA A 277 4.52 8.52 16.34
N ALA A 278 4.12 8.57 17.62
CA ALA A 278 4.75 7.82 18.69
C ALA A 278 4.71 6.30 18.45
N VAL A 279 3.54 5.78 18.04
CA VAL A 279 3.38 4.38 17.65
C VAL A 279 4.22 4.07 16.40
N GLY A 280 4.21 4.98 15.41
CA GLY A 280 5.00 4.84 14.17
C GLY A 280 6.49 4.72 14.42
N ARG A 281 7.04 5.47 15.38
CA ARG A 281 8.44 5.38 15.80
C ARG A 281 8.79 4.00 16.34
N VAL A 282 7.94 3.42 17.19
CA VAL A 282 8.13 2.05 17.67
C VAL A 282 8.07 1.05 16.52
N GLN A 283 7.06 1.15 15.67
CA GLN A 283 6.92 0.27 14.50
C GLN A 283 8.12 0.39 13.55
N LEU A 284 8.68 1.60 13.39
CA LEU A 284 9.85 1.82 12.54
C LEU A 284 11.08 1.07 13.05
N THR A 285 11.31 1.04 14.38
CA THR A 285 12.41 0.27 14.95
C THR A 285 12.25 -1.24 14.78
N ARG A 286 11.02 -1.72 14.63
CA ARG A 286 10.68 -3.14 14.45
C ARG A 286 10.57 -3.56 12.99
N LEU A 287 10.50 -2.61 12.06
CA LEU A 287 10.24 -2.88 10.65
C LEU A 287 11.22 -3.88 10.02
N PRO A 288 12.54 -3.84 10.30
CA PRO A 288 13.47 -4.84 9.77
C PRO A 288 13.09 -6.27 10.18
N ASP A 289 12.76 -6.50 11.44
CA ASP A 289 12.39 -7.82 11.95
C ASP A 289 11.03 -8.29 11.39
N LEU A 290 10.06 -7.37 11.28
CA LEU A 290 8.76 -7.65 10.69
C LEU A 290 8.88 -8.04 9.22
N ASN A 291 9.71 -7.34 8.45
CA ASN A 291 9.97 -7.66 7.06
C ASN A 291 10.77 -8.98 6.93
N ALA A 292 11.78 -9.22 7.75
CA ALA A 292 12.52 -10.47 7.77
C ALA A 292 11.59 -11.67 8.04
N ARG A 293 10.65 -11.55 8.98
CA ARG A 293 9.66 -12.61 9.23
C ARG A 293 8.75 -12.84 8.02
N ARG A 294 8.27 -11.79 7.34
CA ARG A 294 7.49 -11.93 6.10
C ARG A 294 8.28 -12.62 4.99
N GLN A 295 9.55 -12.28 4.83
CA GLN A 295 10.46 -12.92 3.87
C GLN A 295 10.66 -14.40 4.18
N GLU A 296 10.88 -14.75 5.45
CA GLU A 296 10.97 -16.15 5.88
C GLU A 296 9.70 -16.94 5.52
N LEU A 297 8.53 -16.39 5.89
CA LEU A 297 7.24 -17.03 5.62
C LEU A 297 6.96 -17.15 4.11
N GLY A 298 7.21 -16.09 3.35
CA GLY A 298 7.02 -16.08 1.89
C GLY A 298 7.88 -17.11 1.18
N ARG A 299 9.17 -17.23 1.57
CA ARG A 299 10.07 -18.25 1.01
C ARG A 299 9.65 -19.67 1.38
N LYS A 300 9.20 -19.92 2.62
CA LYS A 300 8.64 -21.23 3.01
C LYS A 300 7.44 -21.62 2.13
N ILE A 301 6.55 -20.68 1.85
CA ILE A 301 5.41 -20.93 0.95
C ILE A 301 5.91 -21.20 -0.48
N ASN A 302 6.83 -20.35 -1.02
CA ASN A 302 7.41 -20.54 -2.35
C ASN A 302 8.00 -21.94 -2.51
N GLU A 303 8.84 -22.38 -1.57
CA GLU A 303 9.45 -23.72 -1.56
C GLU A 303 8.37 -24.81 -1.47
N GLY A 304 7.38 -24.60 -0.59
CA GLY A 304 6.32 -25.58 -0.32
C GLY A 304 5.38 -25.81 -1.50
N ILE A 305 5.12 -24.80 -2.35
CA ILE A 305 4.21 -24.92 -3.50
C ILE A 305 4.93 -25.00 -4.85
N SER A 306 6.26 -24.92 -4.84
CA SER A 306 7.07 -25.05 -6.05
C SER A 306 6.83 -26.40 -6.72
N GLY A 307 6.75 -26.38 -8.06
CA GLY A 307 6.53 -27.60 -8.87
C GLY A 307 5.09 -28.12 -8.91
N ILE A 308 4.14 -27.46 -8.23
CA ILE A 308 2.72 -27.79 -8.42
C ILE A 308 2.30 -27.33 -9.82
N LYS A 309 1.96 -28.26 -10.70
CA LYS A 309 1.54 -27.95 -12.07
C LYS A 309 0.36 -26.97 -12.06
N GLY A 310 0.45 -25.87 -12.81
CA GLY A 310 -0.59 -24.87 -12.92
C GLY A 310 -0.68 -23.88 -11.73
N ILE A 311 0.28 -23.93 -10.79
CA ILE A 311 0.41 -22.95 -9.72
C ILE A 311 1.79 -22.29 -9.86
N THR A 312 1.79 -20.97 -10.07
CA THR A 312 3.00 -20.17 -10.15
C THR A 312 3.16 -19.38 -8.85
N PRO A 313 4.20 -19.66 -8.04
CA PRO A 313 4.50 -18.89 -6.82
C PRO A 313 4.97 -17.49 -7.12
N VAL A 314 5.13 -16.66 -6.08
CA VAL A 314 5.66 -15.30 -6.18
C VAL A 314 7.03 -15.28 -6.88
N TYR A 315 7.17 -14.44 -7.90
CA TYR A 315 8.45 -14.18 -8.53
C TYR A 315 9.23 -13.12 -7.75
N GLU A 316 10.44 -13.47 -7.30
CA GLU A 316 11.37 -12.51 -6.69
C GLU A 316 12.36 -12.03 -7.76
N ASP A 317 12.34 -10.73 -8.08
CA ASP A 317 13.33 -10.12 -8.97
C ASP A 317 14.68 -10.06 -8.22
N PRO A 318 15.77 -10.58 -8.79
CA PRO A 318 17.09 -10.61 -8.15
C PRO A 318 17.67 -9.20 -7.86
N ASN A 319 17.15 -8.17 -8.51
CA ASN A 319 17.52 -6.78 -8.24
C ASN A 319 16.75 -6.17 -7.05
N CYS A 320 15.70 -6.85 -6.54
CA CYS A 320 14.83 -6.35 -5.49
C CYS A 320 14.96 -7.17 -4.21
N GLU A 321 14.85 -6.51 -3.07
CA GLU A 321 14.53 -7.16 -1.83
C GLU A 321 13.02 -7.16 -1.64
N HIS A 322 12.37 -8.30 -1.94
CA HIS A 322 10.92 -8.46 -1.79
C HIS A 322 10.54 -8.59 -0.31
N ILE A 323 9.59 -7.78 0.18
CA ILE A 323 9.18 -7.77 1.60
C ILE A 323 7.80 -8.40 1.86
N TYR A 324 7.22 -9.04 0.87
CA TYR A 324 5.98 -9.83 0.97
C TYR A 324 4.84 -9.11 1.72
N HIS A 325 4.49 -7.90 1.24
CA HIS A 325 3.26 -7.24 1.70
C HIS A 325 2.05 -8.08 1.31
N LEU A 326 1.99 -8.54 0.08
CA LEU A 326 1.07 -9.56 -0.42
C LEU A 326 1.86 -10.82 -0.79
N TYR A 327 1.23 -11.97 -0.66
CA TYR A 327 1.72 -13.21 -1.24
C TYR A 327 0.82 -13.56 -2.43
N THR A 328 1.19 -13.09 -3.61
CA THR A 328 0.42 -13.25 -4.84
C THR A 328 0.89 -14.47 -5.62
N LEU A 329 0.09 -15.53 -5.66
CA LEU A 329 0.31 -16.63 -6.58
C LEU A 329 -0.56 -16.48 -7.84
N CYS A 330 -0.15 -17.14 -8.93
CA CYS A 330 -0.96 -17.25 -10.13
C CYS A 330 -1.42 -18.67 -10.38
N VAL A 331 -2.67 -18.79 -10.81
CA VAL A 331 -3.26 -20.03 -11.31
C VAL A 331 -3.20 -20.00 -12.83
N GLU A 332 -2.57 -21.01 -13.42
CA GLU A 332 -2.48 -21.19 -14.87
C GLU A 332 -3.55 -22.19 -15.31
N GLU A 333 -4.71 -21.70 -15.71
CA GLU A 333 -5.91 -22.48 -15.99
C GLU A 333 -5.67 -23.65 -16.96
N GLU A 334 -4.92 -23.40 -18.05
CA GLU A 334 -4.61 -24.42 -19.05
C GLU A 334 -3.78 -25.59 -18.48
N GLU A 335 -2.87 -25.28 -17.56
CA GLU A 335 -1.99 -26.26 -16.93
C GLU A 335 -2.67 -26.96 -15.76
N LEU A 336 -3.46 -26.21 -14.97
CA LEU A 336 -4.20 -26.73 -13.82
C LEU A 336 -5.38 -27.58 -14.28
N GLY A 337 -6.04 -27.21 -15.38
CA GLY A 337 -7.27 -27.83 -15.86
C GLY A 337 -8.54 -27.36 -15.14
N ALA A 338 -8.46 -26.20 -14.46
CA ALA A 338 -9.55 -25.57 -13.74
C ALA A 338 -9.33 -24.05 -13.64
N SER A 339 -10.41 -23.27 -13.47
CA SER A 339 -10.30 -21.82 -13.30
C SER A 339 -9.69 -21.44 -11.97
N ARG A 340 -9.11 -20.22 -11.90
CA ARG A 340 -8.66 -19.60 -10.66
C ARG A 340 -9.80 -19.56 -9.62
N ASP A 341 -11.02 -19.27 -10.05
CA ASP A 341 -12.18 -19.15 -9.15
C ASP A 341 -12.60 -20.51 -8.57
N ASP A 342 -12.50 -21.60 -9.35
CA ASP A 342 -12.75 -22.95 -8.85
C ASP A 342 -11.67 -23.38 -7.86
N PHE A 343 -10.42 -23.09 -8.17
CA PHE A 343 -9.30 -23.33 -7.24
C PHE A 343 -9.51 -22.56 -5.92
N LEU A 344 -9.86 -21.29 -5.98
CA LEU A 344 -10.10 -20.45 -4.79
C LEU A 344 -11.27 -20.97 -3.96
N ARG A 345 -12.37 -21.43 -4.60
CA ARG A 345 -13.50 -22.04 -3.87
C ARG A 345 -13.11 -23.32 -3.12
N VAL A 346 -12.34 -24.20 -3.76
CA VAL A 346 -11.86 -25.44 -3.12
C VAL A 346 -10.91 -25.10 -1.98
N LEU A 347 -9.96 -24.19 -2.19
CA LEU A 347 -9.03 -23.74 -1.18
C LEU A 347 -9.75 -23.18 0.06
N TYR A 348 -10.76 -22.35 -0.15
CA TYR A 348 -11.55 -21.74 0.92
C TYR A 348 -12.47 -22.77 1.61
N ARG A 349 -13.33 -23.47 0.85
CA ARG A 349 -14.40 -24.29 1.43
C ARG A 349 -13.94 -25.65 1.94
N GLU A 350 -12.98 -26.28 1.26
CA GLU A 350 -12.57 -27.64 1.57
C GLU A 350 -11.25 -27.68 2.35
N GLU A 351 -10.34 -26.72 2.11
CA GLU A 351 -9.04 -26.69 2.77
C GLU A 351 -8.97 -25.69 3.92
N GLY A 352 -9.91 -24.75 4.03
CA GLY A 352 -10.00 -23.77 5.11
C GLY A 352 -8.94 -22.67 5.03
N VAL A 353 -8.41 -22.35 3.84
CA VAL A 353 -7.46 -21.26 3.62
C VAL A 353 -8.14 -20.15 2.85
N GLN A 354 -8.20 -18.96 3.45
CA GLN A 354 -8.89 -17.80 2.88
C GLN A 354 -7.99 -16.99 1.95
N GLY A 355 -8.11 -17.17 0.64
CA GLY A 355 -7.49 -16.30 -0.35
C GLY A 355 -8.36 -15.09 -0.69
N ILE A 356 -7.73 -14.03 -1.19
CA ILE A 356 -8.40 -12.80 -1.67
C ILE A 356 -7.80 -12.32 -2.97
N LEU A 357 -8.50 -11.39 -3.67
CA LEU A 357 -8.08 -10.85 -4.96
C LEU A 357 -7.67 -9.37 -4.84
N HIS A 358 -6.55 -8.98 -5.49
CA HIS A 358 -6.04 -7.59 -5.61
C HIS A 358 -5.23 -7.41 -6.90
N TYR A 359 -5.46 -6.38 -7.68
CA TYR A 359 -6.52 -5.38 -7.65
C TYR A 359 -7.25 -5.39 -8.99
N GLN A 360 -8.59 -5.18 -8.94
CA GLN A 360 -9.32 -4.94 -10.17
C GLN A 360 -8.73 -3.73 -10.90
N PRO A 361 -8.48 -3.82 -12.23
CA PRO A 361 -8.01 -2.67 -13.00
C PRO A 361 -8.87 -1.44 -12.74
N THR A 362 -8.23 -0.36 -12.28
CA THR A 362 -8.96 0.79 -11.73
C THR A 362 -9.90 1.45 -12.74
N TYR A 363 -9.60 1.40 -14.04
CA TYR A 363 -10.48 1.93 -15.09
C TYR A 363 -11.78 1.12 -15.28
N HIS A 364 -11.93 -0.05 -14.67
CA HIS A 364 -13.18 -0.82 -14.65
C HIS A 364 -14.17 -0.32 -13.59
N PHE A 365 -13.78 0.55 -12.69
CA PHE A 365 -14.73 1.14 -11.75
C PHE A 365 -15.73 2.06 -12.46
N SER A 366 -16.99 2.03 -12.00
CA SER A 366 -18.10 2.74 -12.63
C SER A 366 -17.85 4.24 -12.82
N GLY A 367 -17.12 4.86 -11.89
CA GLY A 367 -16.73 6.28 -11.99
C GLY A 367 -15.83 6.56 -13.20
N LEU A 368 -14.83 5.71 -13.47
CA LEU A 368 -13.93 5.86 -14.60
C LEU A 368 -14.62 5.48 -15.92
N LYS A 369 -15.50 4.47 -15.90
CA LYS A 369 -16.35 4.16 -17.07
C LYS A 369 -17.20 5.37 -17.51
N LYS A 370 -17.75 6.14 -16.56
CA LYS A 370 -18.49 7.39 -16.86
C LYS A 370 -17.59 8.47 -17.47
N LEU A 371 -16.29 8.45 -17.19
CA LEU A 371 -15.31 9.35 -17.81
C LEU A 371 -14.86 8.88 -19.20
N GLY A 372 -15.37 7.75 -19.70
CA GLY A 372 -15.10 7.25 -21.05
C GLY A 372 -13.96 6.24 -21.15
N TYR A 373 -13.43 5.75 -20.03
CA TYR A 373 -12.41 4.68 -20.06
C TYR A 373 -13.05 3.38 -20.56
N ALA A 374 -12.48 2.83 -21.64
CA ALA A 374 -12.92 1.57 -22.25
C ALA A 374 -12.41 0.34 -21.49
N ASP A 375 -12.86 -0.84 -21.88
CA ASP A 375 -12.26 -2.12 -21.53
C ASP A 375 -11.04 -2.40 -22.43
N HIS A 376 -10.24 -3.36 -22.06
CA HIS A 376 -9.07 -3.83 -22.85
C HIS A 376 -7.97 -2.79 -23.08
N ILE A 377 -7.84 -1.81 -22.16
CA ILE A 377 -6.75 -0.83 -22.19
C ILE A 377 -5.42 -1.49 -21.82
N CYS A 378 -5.44 -2.42 -20.83
CA CYS A 378 -4.29 -3.11 -20.31
C CYS A 378 -4.59 -4.62 -20.20
N PRO A 379 -4.49 -5.36 -21.32
CA PRO A 379 -4.93 -6.76 -21.38
C PRO A 379 -4.13 -7.71 -20.45
N VAL A 380 -2.87 -7.39 -20.14
CA VAL A 380 -2.07 -8.21 -19.21
C VAL A 380 -2.61 -8.06 -17.78
N ALA A 381 -2.90 -6.84 -17.34
CA ALA A 381 -3.49 -6.57 -16.03
C ALA A 381 -4.90 -7.15 -15.90
N GLU A 382 -5.71 -7.10 -16.96
CA GLU A 382 -7.04 -7.72 -16.99
C GLU A 382 -6.95 -9.24 -16.85
N LYS A 383 -6.12 -9.90 -17.68
CA LYS A 383 -5.89 -11.34 -17.58
C LYS A 383 -5.37 -11.74 -16.19
N PHE A 384 -4.45 -10.94 -15.64
CA PHE A 384 -3.90 -11.15 -14.31
C PHE A 384 -5.03 -11.16 -13.27
N PHE A 385 -5.81 -10.10 -13.15
CA PHE A 385 -6.85 -9.97 -12.13
C PHE A 385 -8.01 -10.94 -12.33
N TYR A 386 -8.55 -11.06 -13.55
CA TYR A 386 -9.77 -11.84 -13.76
C TYR A 386 -9.55 -13.34 -13.84
N HIS A 387 -8.32 -13.79 -14.16
CA HIS A 387 -8.10 -15.20 -14.45
C HIS A 387 -6.96 -15.85 -13.69
N ARG A 388 -5.98 -15.08 -13.19
CA ARG A 388 -4.74 -15.71 -12.72
C ARG A 388 -4.46 -15.48 -11.24
N GLU A 389 -4.57 -14.25 -10.76
CA GLU A 389 -4.06 -13.86 -9.46
C GLU A 389 -4.96 -14.29 -8.30
N MET A 390 -4.35 -14.63 -7.20
CA MET A 390 -4.93 -14.63 -5.86
C MET A 390 -3.85 -14.40 -4.80
N ASN A 391 -4.26 -13.84 -3.68
CA ASN A 391 -3.35 -13.58 -2.57
C ASN A 391 -3.64 -14.54 -1.41
N LEU A 392 -2.62 -15.27 -0.98
CA LEU A 392 -2.69 -16.06 0.25
C LEU A 392 -2.55 -15.16 1.49
N PRO A 393 -3.04 -15.59 2.67
CA PRO A 393 -2.79 -14.86 3.91
C PRO A 393 -1.30 -14.63 4.14
N MET A 394 -0.91 -13.37 4.40
CA MET A 394 0.49 -13.00 4.62
C MET A 394 0.58 -11.88 5.67
N HIS A 395 1.04 -12.25 6.87
CA HIS A 395 1.34 -11.31 7.95
C HIS A 395 2.34 -11.94 8.94
N PRO A 396 3.12 -11.13 9.71
CA PRO A 396 4.22 -11.65 10.53
C PRO A 396 3.78 -12.50 11.73
N ARG A 397 2.48 -12.54 12.05
CA ARG A 397 1.91 -13.36 13.14
C ARG A 397 1.58 -14.79 12.74
N LEU A 398 1.66 -15.13 11.44
CA LEU A 398 1.40 -16.50 11.00
C LEU A 398 2.36 -17.47 11.70
N THR A 399 1.76 -18.52 12.27
CA THR A 399 2.46 -19.63 12.91
C THR A 399 3.04 -20.59 11.87
N ASP A 400 4.00 -21.39 12.25
CA ASP A 400 4.54 -22.42 11.36
C ASP A 400 3.47 -23.47 10.97
N GLN A 401 2.48 -23.71 11.86
CA GLN A 401 1.35 -24.61 11.54
C GLN A 401 0.44 -23.97 10.48
N GLU A 402 0.11 -22.67 10.57
CA GLU A 402 -0.72 -21.99 9.56
C GLU A 402 0.00 -21.95 8.20
N ILE A 403 1.31 -21.81 8.18
CA ILE A 403 2.11 -21.92 6.95
C ILE A 403 2.06 -23.35 6.37
N ALA A 404 2.20 -24.37 7.22
CA ALA A 404 2.07 -25.76 6.77
C ALA A 404 0.66 -26.05 6.24
N ASP A 405 -0.38 -25.57 6.92
CA ASP A 405 -1.77 -25.70 6.48
C ASP A 405 -2.03 -24.95 5.17
N THR A 406 -1.44 -23.76 4.98
CA THR A 406 -1.51 -23.03 3.71
C THR A 406 -0.89 -23.82 2.56
N ILE A 407 0.32 -24.33 2.74
CA ILE A 407 1.04 -25.12 1.72
C ILE A 407 0.26 -26.39 1.38
N GLN A 408 -0.19 -27.13 2.40
CA GLN A 408 -0.94 -28.35 2.18
C GLN A 408 -2.30 -28.08 1.54
N GLY A 409 -2.98 -26.98 1.93
CA GLY A 409 -4.23 -26.54 1.34
C GLY A 409 -4.09 -26.23 -0.15
N VAL A 410 -3.04 -25.52 -0.56
CA VAL A 410 -2.74 -25.21 -1.98
C VAL A 410 -2.51 -26.52 -2.77
N ARG A 411 -1.75 -27.49 -2.21
CA ARG A 411 -1.50 -28.78 -2.84
C ARG A 411 -2.80 -29.57 -3.04
N ASN A 412 -3.56 -29.73 -1.96
CA ASN A 412 -4.82 -30.47 -1.97
C ASN A 412 -5.83 -29.83 -2.94
N ALA A 413 -5.98 -28.50 -2.91
CA ALA A 413 -6.88 -27.79 -3.81
C ALA A 413 -6.51 -28.02 -5.28
N ALA A 414 -5.21 -27.95 -5.62
CA ALA A 414 -4.74 -28.20 -6.98
C ALA A 414 -5.00 -29.65 -7.44
N GLU A 415 -4.87 -30.63 -6.56
CA GLU A 415 -5.21 -32.04 -6.88
C GLU A 415 -6.72 -32.24 -7.06
N LYS A 416 -7.51 -31.67 -6.16
CA LYS A 416 -8.97 -31.82 -6.17
C LYS A 416 -9.63 -31.21 -7.41
N VAL A 417 -9.19 -30.01 -7.84
CA VAL A 417 -9.77 -29.38 -9.03
C VAL A 417 -9.44 -30.14 -10.31
N ARG A 418 -8.25 -30.75 -10.44
CA ARG A 418 -7.88 -31.60 -11.57
C ARG A 418 -8.73 -32.86 -11.65
N GLY A 419 -9.09 -33.45 -10.51
CA GLY A 419 -9.87 -34.68 -10.46
C GLY A 419 -11.36 -34.51 -10.72
N LYS A 420 -11.89 -33.26 -10.60
CA LYS A 420 -13.34 -33.03 -10.72
C LYS A 420 -13.80 -32.75 -12.15
N GLY A 421 -12.91 -32.50 -13.13
CA GLY A 421 -13.26 -32.26 -14.52
C GLY A 421 -14.34 -31.16 -14.64
N PHE A 422 -14.01 -29.92 -14.27
CA PHE A 422 -14.91 -28.75 -14.36
C PHE A 422 -15.11 -28.29 -15.79
#